data_39f02154e1fb23c88959e08fa92b2b5b
#
_entry.id   39f02154e1fb23c88959e08fa92b2b5b
#
_cell.length_a   1.000
_cell.length_b   1.000
_cell.length_c   1.000
_cell.angle_alpha   90.00
_cell.angle_beta   90.00
_cell.angle_gamma   90.00
#
_symmetry.space_group_name_H-M   'P 1'
#
loop_
_entity.id
_entity.type
_entity.pdbx_description
1 polymer ?
#
loop_
_entity_poly.entity_id
_entity_poly.type
_entity_poly.pdbx_seq_one_letter_code
_entity_poly.pdbx_strand_id
1 'polypeptide(L)'
;VMRSIGRVGRGARATDSRLSIAQLADALGYDSLWAPDHVVFPTTINSKYPYNDTGKLFFPPEIPLLEPIAALGVIAGATKRVRLGTWVLVLPHRNPIVTAKMWATLDVMSGGRMILGAGIGWMEEEITLLGAPYKKRGALSDEYIRAMRELWTSPDPQFSGQYVNFSGIRCEPKPLQQPFPVWIGGHSARAMRRVVELGDGWLAVPKRYENFLETNELLTRAAQNAGRDPRSIPVIIGTLYAESVDAGVTDIKKYQALGYDNFIAPVAFWGGDLKGVLNAMEDFARKVKM
;
A
#
# COMPACT_ATOMS: atom_id res chain seq x y z
N VAL A 1 7.94 -2.46 -6.02
CA VAL A 1 8.13 -3.00 -7.37
C VAL A 1 7.55 -2.08 -8.44
N MET A 2 6.41 -1.43 -8.26
CA MET A 2 5.78 -0.67 -9.34
C MET A 2 6.32 0.75 -9.61
N ARG A 3 7.18 1.35 -8.78
CA ARG A 3 7.73 2.69 -9.04
C ARG A 3 8.72 2.76 -10.21
N SER A 4 9.47 1.69 -10.51
CA SER A 4 10.39 1.67 -11.65
C SER A 4 9.71 1.40 -12.98
N ILE A 5 8.48 0.95 -12.95
CA ILE A 5 7.71 0.69 -14.14
C ILE A 5 7.48 1.98 -14.98
N GLY A 6 7.62 3.16 -14.36
CA GLY A 6 7.62 4.44 -15.07
C GLY A 6 8.84 4.73 -15.96
N ARG A 7 9.97 4.08 -15.71
CA ARG A 7 11.19 4.25 -16.55
C ARG A 7 11.30 3.24 -17.70
N VAL A 8 10.52 2.18 -17.68
CA VAL A 8 10.50 1.18 -18.76
C VAL A 8 9.57 1.69 -19.87
N GLY A 9 10.13 2.27 -20.90
CA GLY A 9 9.58 2.68 -22.18
C GLY A 9 8.08 3.02 -22.32
N ARG A 10 7.75 3.95 -23.21
CA ARG A 10 6.36 4.23 -23.60
C ARG A 10 5.89 3.18 -24.61
N GLY A 11 4.73 2.54 -24.38
CA GLY A 11 4.09 1.63 -25.35
C GLY A 11 3.95 0.18 -24.91
N ALA A 12 3.63 -0.74 -25.81
CA ALA A 12 3.39 -2.16 -25.59
C ALA A 12 4.52 -2.87 -24.79
N ARG A 13 5.78 -2.50 -25.04
CA ARG A 13 6.94 -3.00 -24.27
C ARG A 13 6.88 -2.69 -22.77
N ALA A 14 6.20 -1.63 -22.36
CA ALA A 14 6.08 -1.27 -20.95
C ALA A 14 5.11 -2.21 -20.21
N THR A 15 4.06 -2.69 -20.85
CA THR A 15 3.13 -3.66 -20.30
C THR A 15 3.82 -5.01 -20.12
N ASP A 16 4.53 -5.50 -21.13
CA ASP A 16 5.27 -6.76 -21.10
C ASP A 16 6.31 -6.77 -19.96
N SER A 17 7.01 -5.65 -19.77
CA SER A 17 8.01 -5.51 -18.72
C SER A 17 7.41 -5.61 -17.32
N ARG A 18 6.24 -5.01 -17.12
CA ARG A 18 5.52 -5.06 -15.83
C ARG A 18 5.02 -6.45 -15.49
N LEU A 19 4.49 -7.14 -16.49
CA LEU A 19 4.05 -8.52 -16.35
C LEU A 19 5.25 -9.44 -16.09
N SER A 20 6.37 -9.25 -16.77
CA SER A 20 7.60 -10.01 -16.53
C SER A 20 8.09 -9.88 -15.08
N ILE A 21 8.07 -8.66 -14.53
CA ILE A 21 8.42 -8.41 -13.12
C ILE A 21 7.45 -9.16 -12.18
N ALA A 22 6.14 -9.08 -12.45
CA ALA A 22 5.14 -9.73 -11.62
C ALA A 22 5.21 -11.26 -11.68
N GLN A 23 5.41 -11.81 -12.88
CA GLN A 23 5.57 -13.24 -13.10
C GLN A 23 6.87 -13.77 -12.46
N LEU A 24 7.97 -13.02 -12.56
CA LEU A 24 9.22 -13.39 -11.90
C LEU A 24 9.05 -13.36 -10.37
N ALA A 25 8.39 -12.36 -9.81
CA ALA A 25 8.10 -12.31 -8.37
C ALA A 25 7.29 -13.54 -7.92
N ASP A 26 6.26 -13.91 -8.70
CA ASP A 26 5.45 -15.11 -8.44
C ASP A 26 6.29 -16.39 -8.52
N ALA A 27 7.20 -16.48 -9.50
CA ALA A 27 8.07 -17.64 -9.69
C ALA A 27 9.14 -17.77 -8.60
N LEU A 28 9.73 -16.66 -8.16
CA LEU A 28 10.76 -16.62 -7.12
C LEU A 28 10.23 -16.77 -5.69
N GLY A 29 8.90 -16.78 -5.49
CA GLY A 29 8.31 -16.94 -4.18
C GLY A 29 8.21 -15.66 -3.35
N TYR A 30 8.19 -14.48 -3.98
CA TYR A 30 7.85 -13.25 -3.27
C TYR A 30 6.43 -13.33 -2.70
N ASP A 31 6.25 -12.95 -1.44
CA ASP A 31 4.94 -13.00 -0.79
C ASP A 31 3.96 -12.00 -1.38
N SER A 32 4.44 -10.81 -1.77
CA SER A 32 3.55 -9.73 -2.19
C SER A 32 4.19 -8.72 -3.14
N LEU A 33 3.34 -8.10 -3.97
CA LEU A 33 3.65 -6.97 -4.83
C LEU A 33 2.80 -5.76 -4.44
N TRP A 34 3.39 -4.57 -4.45
CA TRP A 34 2.75 -3.36 -3.96
C TRP A 34 2.76 -2.24 -4.99
N ALA A 35 1.62 -1.60 -5.20
CA ALA A 35 1.43 -0.48 -6.11
C ALA A 35 1.24 0.85 -5.35
N PRO A 36 1.94 1.92 -5.72
CA PRO A 36 1.67 3.27 -5.20
C PRO A 36 0.40 3.85 -5.85
N ASP A 37 -0.15 4.88 -5.23
CA ASP A 37 -1.33 5.58 -5.72
C ASP A 37 -1.09 7.10 -5.82
N HIS A 38 -1.23 7.61 -7.03
CA HIS A 38 -1.51 8.99 -7.38
C HIS A 38 -2.38 8.97 -8.64
N VAL A 39 -3.43 9.77 -8.65
CA VAL A 39 -4.36 9.89 -9.79
C VAL A 39 -3.84 10.95 -10.76
N VAL A 40 -3.40 12.08 -10.22
CA VAL A 40 -2.84 13.20 -10.98
C VAL A 40 -1.72 13.87 -10.20
N PHE A 41 -0.79 14.50 -10.91
CA PHE A 41 0.20 15.38 -10.31
C PHE A 41 -0.08 16.83 -10.74
N PRO A 42 -0.38 17.74 -9.79
CA PRO A 42 -0.43 19.16 -10.05
C PRO A 42 0.92 19.68 -10.59
N THR A 43 0.88 20.65 -11.50
CA THR A 43 2.10 21.30 -12.03
C THR A 43 2.86 22.08 -10.95
N THR A 44 2.15 22.54 -9.92
CA THR A 44 2.71 23.19 -8.74
C THR A 44 2.29 22.42 -7.50
N ILE A 45 3.27 21.92 -6.75
CA ILE A 45 3.06 21.19 -5.50
C ILE A 45 3.69 21.99 -4.38
N ASN A 46 2.87 22.54 -3.48
CA ASN A 46 3.28 23.26 -2.28
C ASN A 46 3.32 22.35 -1.05
N SER A 47 2.56 21.26 -1.08
CA SER A 47 2.53 20.25 -0.04
C SER A 47 3.90 19.60 0.14
N LYS A 48 4.34 19.45 1.39
CA LYS A 48 5.62 18.81 1.70
C LYS A 48 5.49 17.29 1.69
N TYR A 49 6.36 16.63 0.93
CA TYR A 49 6.45 15.16 0.94
C TYR A 49 6.92 14.66 2.32
N PRO A 50 6.13 13.83 3.01
CA PRO A 50 6.39 13.52 4.42
C PRO A 50 7.50 12.49 4.65
N TYR A 51 7.95 11.78 3.61
CA TYR A 51 8.81 10.61 3.73
C TYR A 51 10.29 10.89 3.45
N ASN A 52 10.71 12.14 3.28
CA ASN A 52 12.11 12.53 3.25
C ASN A 52 12.33 13.89 3.93
N ASP A 53 13.58 14.25 4.19
CA ASP A 53 13.92 15.48 4.90
C ASP A 53 13.86 16.71 4.00
N THR A 54 13.91 16.55 2.68
CA THR A 54 13.80 17.67 1.72
C THR A 54 12.37 18.17 1.55
N GLY A 55 11.38 17.37 1.92
CA GLY A 55 9.96 17.65 1.70
C GLY A 55 9.55 17.66 0.23
N LYS A 56 10.42 17.26 -0.69
CA LYS A 56 10.16 17.23 -2.13
C LYS A 56 9.97 15.80 -2.63
N LEU A 57 9.12 15.64 -3.63
CA LEU A 57 9.05 14.37 -4.36
C LEU A 57 10.42 14.00 -4.93
N PHE A 58 10.82 12.75 -4.83
CA PHE A 58 12.09 12.24 -5.32
C PHE A 58 12.02 11.70 -6.76
N PHE A 59 10.88 11.89 -7.42
CA PHE A 59 10.67 11.58 -8.84
C PHE A 59 9.89 12.73 -9.50
N PRO A 60 10.06 12.94 -10.81
CA PRO A 60 9.37 13.99 -11.54
C PRO A 60 7.87 13.70 -11.66
N PRO A 61 7.00 14.74 -11.68
CA PRO A 61 5.55 14.59 -11.81
C PRO A 61 5.10 13.88 -13.11
N GLU A 62 5.95 13.91 -14.13
CA GLU A 62 5.71 13.29 -15.44
C GLU A 62 5.90 11.76 -15.44
N ILE A 63 6.27 11.17 -14.31
CA ILE A 63 6.41 9.72 -14.23
C ILE A 63 5.06 9.03 -14.54
N PRO A 64 5.02 8.06 -15.47
CA PRO A 64 3.77 7.40 -15.83
C PRO A 64 3.37 6.38 -14.77
N LEU A 65 2.82 6.85 -13.65
CA LEU A 65 2.18 5.99 -12.66
C LEU A 65 0.88 5.44 -13.22
N LEU A 66 0.69 4.12 -13.07
CA LEU A 66 -0.59 3.50 -13.41
C LEU A 66 -1.56 3.64 -12.24
N GLU A 67 -2.84 3.72 -12.56
CA GLU A 67 -3.89 3.58 -11.57
C GLU A 67 -3.78 2.19 -10.90
N PRO A 68 -3.64 2.12 -9.57
CA PRO A 68 -3.24 0.88 -8.92
C PRO A 68 -4.26 -0.25 -9.02
N ILE A 69 -5.55 0.05 -8.96
CA ILE A 69 -6.61 -0.98 -8.98
C ILE A 69 -6.65 -1.64 -10.37
N ALA A 70 -6.60 -0.83 -11.44
CA ALA A 70 -6.56 -1.34 -12.80
C ALA A 70 -5.29 -2.17 -13.07
N ALA A 71 -4.13 -1.67 -12.61
CA ALA A 71 -2.86 -2.37 -12.79
C ALA A 71 -2.81 -3.70 -12.01
N LEU A 72 -3.28 -3.71 -10.77
CA LEU A 72 -3.35 -4.92 -9.95
C LEU A 72 -4.30 -5.95 -10.54
N GLY A 73 -5.40 -5.53 -11.20
CA GLY A 73 -6.31 -6.42 -11.91
C GLY A 73 -5.62 -7.20 -13.05
N VAL A 74 -4.80 -6.51 -13.85
CA VAL A 74 -4.02 -7.16 -14.92
C VAL A 74 -2.98 -8.12 -14.34
N ILE A 75 -2.29 -7.73 -13.27
CA ILE A 75 -1.28 -8.56 -12.59
C ILE A 75 -1.95 -9.77 -11.93
N ALA A 76 -3.13 -9.62 -11.34
CA ALA A 76 -3.88 -10.73 -10.75
C ALA A 76 -4.17 -11.85 -11.75
N GLY A 77 -4.52 -11.47 -12.99
CA GLY A 77 -4.70 -12.43 -14.07
C GLY A 77 -3.43 -13.10 -14.59
N ALA A 78 -2.27 -12.45 -14.40
CA ALA A 78 -0.96 -12.93 -14.88
C ALA A 78 -0.14 -13.70 -13.83
N THR A 79 -0.61 -13.79 -12.58
CA THR A 79 0.08 -14.42 -11.44
C THR A 79 -0.87 -15.36 -10.70
N LYS A 80 -0.32 -16.27 -9.87
CA LYS A 80 -1.12 -17.28 -9.19
C LYS A 80 -0.96 -17.34 -7.67
N ARG A 81 0.20 -16.92 -7.13
CA ARG A 81 0.54 -17.08 -5.71
C ARG A 81 0.78 -15.77 -5.00
N VAL A 82 1.51 -14.86 -5.64
CA VAL A 82 1.91 -13.59 -5.04
C VAL A 82 0.68 -12.76 -4.66
N ARG A 83 0.68 -12.25 -3.43
CA ARG A 83 -0.36 -11.33 -2.94
C ARG A 83 -0.18 -9.95 -3.55
N LEU A 84 -1.26 -9.21 -3.70
CA LEU A 84 -1.28 -7.95 -4.42
C LEU A 84 -1.86 -6.84 -3.54
N GLY A 85 -1.11 -5.78 -3.35
CA GLY A 85 -1.52 -4.71 -2.46
C GLY A 85 -1.22 -3.31 -2.98
N THR A 86 -1.80 -2.33 -2.33
CA THR A 86 -1.46 -0.91 -2.55
C THR A 86 -0.57 -0.38 -1.43
N TRP A 87 0.42 0.44 -1.77
CA TRP A 87 1.32 1.07 -0.81
C TRP A 87 1.47 2.57 -1.07
N VAL A 88 0.46 3.31 -0.70
CA VAL A 88 -0.87 2.97 -0.18
C VAL A 88 -1.92 3.51 -1.14
N LEU A 89 -3.15 2.94 -1.12
CA LEU A 89 -4.31 3.57 -1.76
C LEU A 89 -4.70 4.81 -0.95
N VAL A 90 -4.77 5.96 -1.58
CA VAL A 90 -5.19 7.20 -0.93
C VAL A 90 -6.72 7.24 -0.89
N LEU A 91 -7.30 6.86 0.25
CA LEU A 91 -8.74 6.69 0.39
C LEU A 91 -9.57 7.94 -0.02
N PRO A 92 -9.16 9.18 0.32
CA PRO A 92 -9.89 10.36 -0.09
C PRO A 92 -10.00 10.60 -1.60
N HIS A 93 -9.22 9.91 -2.43
CA HIS A 93 -9.27 10.09 -3.89
C HIS A 93 -10.49 9.46 -4.56
N ARG A 94 -11.20 8.55 -3.88
CA ARG A 94 -12.25 7.72 -4.49
C ARG A 94 -13.49 7.59 -3.62
N ASN A 95 -14.63 7.34 -4.26
CA ASN A 95 -15.85 6.99 -3.55
C ASN A 95 -15.69 5.63 -2.85
N PRO A 96 -15.97 5.49 -1.55
CA PRO A 96 -15.72 4.26 -0.80
C PRO A 96 -16.62 3.09 -1.22
N ILE A 97 -17.85 3.34 -1.70
CA ILE A 97 -18.75 2.29 -2.18
C ILE A 97 -18.18 1.66 -3.46
N VAL A 98 -17.74 2.50 -4.40
CA VAL A 98 -17.09 2.05 -5.63
C VAL A 98 -15.78 1.33 -5.32
N THR A 99 -14.99 1.86 -4.41
CA THR A 99 -13.72 1.26 -3.95
C THR A 99 -13.98 -0.11 -3.32
N ALA A 100 -14.95 -0.24 -2.43
CA ALA A 100 -15.31 -1.53 -1.83
C ALA A 100 -15.68 -2.58 -2.89
N LYS A 101 -16.48 -2.18 -3.90
CA LYS A 101 -16.87 -3.05 -5.01
C LYS A 101 -15.67 -3.51 -5.84
N MET A 102 -14.76 -2.59 -6.18
CA MET A 102 -13.55 -2.91 -6.96
C MET A 102 -12.65 -3.90 -6.21
N TRP A 103 -12.41 -3.66 -4.91
CA TRP A 103 -11.57 -4.55 -4.10
C TRP A 103 -12.19 -5.93 -3.89
N ALA A 104 -13.48 -6.03 -3.65
CA ALA A 104 -14.19 -7.31 -3.57
C ALA A 104 -14.10 -8.08 -4.90
N THR A 105 -14.28 -7.38 -6.02
CA THR A 105 -14.14 -7.99 -7.36
C THR A 105 -12.73 -8.51 -7.59
N LEU A 106 -11.70 -7.70 -7.29
CA LEU A 106 -10.31 -8.13 -7.44
C LEU A 106 -9.95 -9.29 -6.53
N ASP A 107 -10.49 -9.31 -5.31
CA ASP A 107 -10.23 -10.40 -4.38
C ASP A 107 -10.80 -11.72 -4.90
N VAL A 108 -12.02 -11.71 -5.39
CA VAL A 108 -12.63 -12.89 -6.04
C VAL A 108 -11.83 -13.31 -7.28
N MET A 109 -11.52 -12.37 -8.18
CA MET A 109 -10.79 -12.65 -9.42
C MET A 109 -9.36 -13.13 -9.19
N SER A 110 -8.73 -12.72 -8.12
CA SER A 110 -7.37 -13.14 -7.74
C SER A 110 -7.34 -14.44 -6.91
N GLY A 111 -8.49 -14.96 -6.48
CA GLY A 111 -8.56 -16.11 -5.56
C GLY A 111 -8.14 -15.78 -4.14
N GLY A 112 -8.50 -14.60 -3.62
CA GLY A 112 -8.24 -14.20 -2.23
C GLY A 112 -6.82 -13.69 -1.98
N ARG A 113 -6.18 -13.03 -2.96
CA ARG A 113 -4.80 -12.55 -2.84
C ARG A 113 -4.65 -11.03 -2.62
N MET A 114 -5.76 -10.30 -2.49
CA MET A 114 -5.70 -8.85 -2.39
C MET A 114 -5.43 -8.36 -0.96
N ILE A 115 -4.75 -7.21 -0.85
CA ILE A 115 -4.52 -6.48 0.40
C ILE A 115 -4.79 -5.00 0.15
N LEU A 116 -5.72 -4.39 0.88
CA LEU A 116 -5.88 -2.95 0.86
C LEU A 116 -4.86 -2.29 1.78
N GLY A 117 -3.77 -1.82 1.21
CA GLY A 117 -2.91 -0.88 1.92
C GLY A 117 -3.52 0.52 1.84
N ALA A 118 -4.02 1.03 2.94
CA ALA A 118 -4.81 2.26 3.02
C ALA A 118 -4.01 3.43 3.60
N GLY A 119 -4.12 4.59 2.96
CA GLY A 119 -3.54 5.84 3.40
C GLY A 119 -4.52 7.02 3.31
N ILE A 120 -4.20 8.11 4.03
CA ILE A 120 -5.03 9.33 4.01
C ILE A 120 -4.54 10.38 3.01
N GLY A 121 -3.39 10.16 2.37
CA GLY A 121 -2.76 11.12 1.48
C GLY A 121 -2.05 12.28 2.17
N TRP A 122 -1.10 12.87 1.46
CA TRP A 122 -0.28 13.99 1.93
C TRP A 122 -0.41 15.24 1.05
N MET A 123 -0.75 15.08 -0.23
CA MET A 123 -0.80 16.14 -1.24
C MET A 123 -2.18 16.83 -1.21
N GLU A 124 -2.21 18.04 -0.65
CA GLU A 124 -3.46 18.81 -0.51
C GLU A 124 -4.07 19.15 -1.87
N GLU A 125 -3.21 19.50 -2.83
CA GLU A 125 -3.61 19.90 -4.17
C GLU A 125 -4.35 18.77 -4.90
N GLU A 126 -3.83 17.55 -4.84
CA GLU A 126 -4.46 16.39 -5.47
C GLU A 126 -5.78 16.01 -4.79
N ILE A 127 -5.77 15.93 -3.46
CA ILE A 127 -6.96 15.57 -2.67
C ILE A 127 -8.10 16.57 -2.91
N THR A 128 -7.78 17.86 -2.93
CA THR A 128 -8.75 18.92 -3.15
C THR A 128 -9.29 18.91 -4.58
N LEU A 129 -8.41 18.70 -5.57
CA LEU A 129 -8.79 18.58 -6.97
C LEU A 129 -9.77 17.42 -7.21
N LEU A 130 -9.58 16.31 -6.49
CA LEU A 130 -10.46 15.14 -6.55
C LEU A 130 -11.73 15.27 -5.69
N GLY A 131 -11.97 16.46 -5.12
CA GLY A 131 -13.22 16.81 -4.45
C GLY A 131 -13.30 16.44 -2.97
N ALA A 132 -12.21 15.94 -2.36
CA ALA A 132 -12.22 15.62 -0.94
C ALA A 132 -11.71 16.78 -0.06
N PRO A 133 -12.28 16.97 1.14
CA PRO A 133 -11.85 18.02 2.06
C PRO A 133 -10.52 17.64 2.75
N TYR A 134 -9.40 18.18 2.29
CA TYR A 134 -8.07 17.85 2.78
C TYR A 134 -7.95 17.87 4.32
N LYS A 135 -8.45 18.93 4.97
CA LYS A 135 -8.38 19.06 6.44
C LYS A 135 -9.18 17.98 7.19
N LYS A 136 -10.12 17.35 6.53
CA LYS A 136 -10.98 16.28 7.09
C LYS A 136 -10.56 14.88 6.63
N ARG A 137 -9.53 14.75 5.77
CA ARG A 137 -9.12 13.49 5.14
C ARG A 137 -8.92 12.32 6.10
N GLY A 138 -8.45 12.58 7.33
CA GLY A 138 -8.27 11.55 8.35
C GLY A 138 -9.59 10.97 8.84
N ALA A 139 -10.54 11.82 9.27
CA ALA A 139 -11.86 11.40 9.74
C ALA A 139 -12.69 10.77 8.61
N LEU A 140 -12.60 11.34 7.41
CA LEU A 140 -13.22 10.80 6.20
C LEU A 140 -12.68 9.39 5.89
N SER A 141 -11.38 9.17 5.95
CA SER A 141 -10.78 7.84 5.71
C SER A 141 -11.17 6.83 6.79
N ASP A 142 -11.26 7.24 8.05
CA ASP A 142 -11.71 6.38 9.15
C ASP A 142 -13.15 5.88 8.90
N GLU A 143 -14.01 6.78 8.43
CA GLU A 143 -15.39 6.45 8.06
C GLU A 143 -15.46 5.56 6.82
N TYR A 144 -14.63 5.85 5.79
CA TYR A 144 -14.55 5.05 4.58
C TYR A 144 -14.15 3.60 4.84
N ILE A 145 -13.19 3.36 5.75
CA ILE A 145 -12.80 1.99 6.12
C ILE A 145 -13.97 1.25 6.77
N ARG A 146 -14.71 1.91 7.70
CA ARG A 146 -15.87 1.30 8.34
C ARG A 146 -16.98 0.99 7.35
N ALA A 147 -17.30 1.94 6.46
CA ALA A 147 -18.30 1.75 5.40
C ALA A 147 -17.93 0.61 4.44
N MET A 148 -16.66 0.51 4.03
CA MET A 148 -16.19 -0.59 3.19
C MET A 148 -16.29 -1.95 3.92
N ARG A 149 -15.92 -2.02 5.21
CA ARG A 149 -16.09 -3.24 6.00
C ARG A 149 -17.54 -3.67 6.08
N GLU A 150 -18.47 -2.74 6.30
CA GLU A 150 -19.91 -3.02 6.28
C GLU A 150 -20.35 -3.60 4.93
N LEU A 151 -19.91 -3.00 3.81
CA LEU A 151 -20.20 -3.49 2.47
C LEU A 151 -19.64 -4.88 2.19
N TRP A 152 -18.49 -5.24 2.78
CA TRP A 152 -17.84 -6.54 2.56
C TRP A 152 -18.41 -7.66 3.41
N THR A 153 -18.99 -7.35 4.56
CA THR A 153 -19.40 -8.38 5.54
C THR A 153 -20.91 -8.55 5.65
N SER A 154 -21.67 -7.44 5.59
CA SER A 154 -23.11 -7.49 5.82
C SER A 154 -23.89 -7.96 4.57
N PRO A 155 -24.83 -8.89 4.67
CA PRO A 155 -25.75 -9.24 3.58
C PRO A 155 -26.73 -8.10 3.26
N ASP A 156 -27.07 -7.28 4.25
CA ASP A 156 -27.93 -6.10 4.18
C ASP A 156 -27.18 -4.86 4.68
N PRO A 157 -26.21 -4.33 3.91
CA PRO A 157 -25.34 -3.29 4.41
C PRO A 157 -26.08 -1.98 4.64
N GLN A 158 -25.86 -1.42 5.84
CA GLN A 158 -26.40 -0.13 6.25
C GLN A 158 -25.30 0.68 6.93
N PHE A 159 -25.15 1.93 6.56
CA PHE A 159 -24.18 2.82 7.15
C PHE A 159 -24.71 4.24 7.24
N SER A 160 -24.55 4.89 8.38
CA SER A 160 -24.92 6.27 8.61
C SER A 160 -23.76 7.01 9.25
N GLY A 161 -23.04 7.78 8.43
CA GLY A 161 -21.89 8.57 8.83
C GLY A 161 -22.02 10.03 8.42
N GLN A 162 -20.98 10.80 8.65
CA GLN A 162 -20.89 12.20 8.23
C GLN A 162 -20.63 12.32 6.72
N TYR A 163 -19.87 11.38 6.14
CA TYR A 163 -19.38 11.43 4.76
C TYR A 163 -20.01 10.35 3.87
N VAL A 164 -20.48 9.27 4.46
CA VAL A 164 -21.04 8.12 3.73
C VAL A 164 -22.36 7.71 4.38
N ASN A 165 -23.39 7.56 3.55
CA ASN A 165 -24.68 7.06 4.01
C ASN A 165 -25.25 6.12 2.95
N PHE A 166 -25.71 4.94 3.37
CA PHE A 166 -26.42 4.01 2.52
C PHE A 166 -27.29 3.04 3.34
N SER A 167 -28.40 2.63 2.74
CA SER A 167 -29.29 1.57 3.23
C SER A 167 -30.10 1.03 2.06
N GLY A 168 -30.72 -0.16 2.24
CA GLY A 168 -31.58 -0.76 1.22
C GLY A 168 -30.83 -1.14 -0.07
N ILE A 169 -29.55 -1.52 0.04
CA ILE A 169 -28.70 -1.89 -1.09
C ILE A 169 -28.12 -3.30 -0.91
N ARG A 170 -27.63 -3.87 -2.00
CA ARG A 170 -26.79 -5.08 -2.01
C ARG A 170 -25.43 -4.72 -2.61
N CYS A 171 -24.36 -5.31 -2.08
CA CYS A 171 -23.00 -5.15 -2.61
C CYS A 171 -22.36 -6.54 -2.80
N GLU A 172 -22.57 -7.13 -3.97
CA GLU A 172 -22.03 -8.43 -4.35
C GLU A 172 -21.05 -8.29 -5.55
N PRO A 173 -20.02 -9.17 -5.64
CA PRO A 173 -19.66 -10.23 -4.70
C PRO A 173 -19.08 -9.69 -3.40
N LYS A 174 -19.14 -10.47 -2.33
CA LYS A 174 -18.31 -10.25 -1.15
C LYS A 174 -16.88 -10.71 -1.46
N PRO A 175 -15.84 -10.14 -0.79
CA PRO A 175 -14.49 -10.68 -0.87
C PRO A 175 -14.44 -12.15 -0.42
N LEU A 176 -13.52 -12.93 -0.98
CA LEU A 176 -13.25 -14.30 -0.52
C LEU A 176 -12.58 -14.31 0.85
N GLN A 177 -11.71 -13.32 1.11
CA GLN A 177 -11.06 -13.16 2.41
C GLN A 177 -12.03 -12.53 3.42
N GLN A 178 -12.28 -13.22 4.55
CA GLN A 178 -13.12 -12.73 5.63
C GLN A 178 -12.37 -12.89 6.96
N PRO A 179 -11.95 -11.82 7.60
CA PRO A 179 -12.05 -10.43 7.19
C PRO A 179 -11.13 -10.09 6.00
N PHE A 180 -11.57 -9.14 5.17
CA PHE A 180 -10.73 -8.61 4.10
C PHE A 180 -9.59 -7.79 4.69
N PRO A 181 -8.29 -8.04 4.31
CA PRO A 181 -7.15 -7.43 4.96
C PRO A 181 -6.99 -5.95 4.58
N VAL A 182 -7.02 -5.09 5.59
CA VAL A 182 -6.81 -3.64 5.50
C VAL A 182 -5.57 -3.27 6.30
N TRP A 183 -4.49 -2.87 5.62
CA TRP A 183 -3.25 -2.45 6.24
C TRP A 183 -3.10 -0.94 6.18
N ILE A 184 -2.70 -0.31 7.26
CA ILE A 184 -2.71 1.14 7.40
C ILE A 184 -1.30 1.72 7.25
N GLY A 185 -1.15 2.71 6.36
CA GLY A 185 0.06 3.50 6.23
C GLY A 185 0.07 4.74 7.13
N GLY A 186 1.27 5.23 7.41
CA GLY A 186 1.51 6.45 8.18
C GLY A 186 2.31 6.24 9.45
N HIS A 187 2.75 7.36 10.08
CA HIS A 187 3.72 7.37 11.19
C HIS A 187 3.31 8.28 12.36
N SER A 188 2.14 8.91 12.31
CA SER A 188 1.67 9.76 13.40
C SER A 188 0.92 8.96 14.48
N ALA A 189 0.78 9.50 15.68
CA ALA A 189 -0.03 8.90 16.73
C ALA A 189 -1.49 8.63 16.27
N ARG A 190 -2.05 9.49 15.40
CA ARG A 190 -3.37 9.26 14.80
C ARG A 190 -3.37 8.08 13.82
N ALA A 191 -2.28 7.88 13.06
CA ALA A 191 -2.13 6.73 12.19
C ALA A 191 -2.03 5.43 13.00
N MET A 192 -1.25 5.43 14.08
CA MET A 192 -1.13 4.26 14.97
C MET A 192 -2.45 3.90 15.65
N ARG A 193 -3.22 4.89 16.09
CA ARG A 193 -4.58 4.63 16.57
C ARG A 193 -5.45 3.99 15.47
N ARG A 194 -5.40 4.48 14.23
CA ARG A 194 -6.11 3.89 13.08
C ARG A 194 -5.68 2.46 12.80
N VAL A 195 -4.39 2.15 12.87
CA VAL A 195 -3.88 0.77 12.78
C VAL A 195 -4.57 -0.14 13.79
N VAL A 196 -4.64 0.31 15.04
CA VAL A 196 -5.18 -0.48 16.15
C VAL A 196 -6.70 -0.65 16.05
N GLU A 197 -7.42 0.43 15.74
CA GLU A 197 -8.88 0.46 15.76
C GLU A 197 -9.53 -0.09 14.47
N LEU A 198 -8.89 0.12 13.33
CA LEU A 198 -9.51 -0.13 12.01
C LEU A 198 -8.68 -1.04 11.10
N GLY A 199 -7.38 -1.21 11.37
CA GLY A 199 -6.45 -1.96 10.54
C GLY A 199 -6.19 -3.37 11.04
N ASP A 200 -5.76 -4.21 10.10
CA ASP A 200 -5.28 -5.56 10.37
C ASP A 200 -3.74 -5.61 10.45
N GLY A 201 -3.04 -4.55 10.03
CA GLY A 201 -1.60 -4.41 10.10
C GLY A 201 -1.11 -3.00 9.79
N TRP A 202 0.18 -2.76 10.00
CA TRP A 202 0.85 -1.50 9.74
C TRP A 202 1.81 -1.58 8.55
N LEU A 203 1.67 -0.66 7.61
CA LEU A 203 2.61 -0.43 6.51
C LEU A 203 3.57 0.70 6.91
N ALA A 204 4.74 0.32 7.41
CA ALA A 204 5.75 1.25 7.85
C ALA A 204 6.67 1.71 6.70
N VAL A 205 6.88 3.02 6.57
CA VAL A 205 7.83 3.63 5.63
C VAL A 205 8.76 4.56 6.42
N PRO A 206 9.64 4.02 7.24
CA PRO A 206 10.52 4.85 8.05
C PRO A 206 11.53 5.60 7.16
N LYS A 207 11.79 6.87 7.48
CA LYS A 207 12.89 7.62 6.85
C LYS A 207 14.24 7.09 7.29
N ARG A 208 14.36 6.71 8.55
CA ARG A 208 15.53 6.17 9.23
C ARG A 208 15.09 5.13 10.25
N TYR A 209 16.02 4.33 10.71
CA TYR A 209 15.78 3.29 11.72
C TYR A 209 15.18 3.88 13.01
N GLU A 210 15.70 5.02 13.49
CA GLU A 210 15.22 5.71 14.69
C GLU A 210 13.74 6.13 14.58
N ASN A 211 13.33 6.61 13.40
CA ASN A 211 11.91 6.95 13.17
C ASN A 211 10.99 5.74 13.22
N PHE A 212 11.48 4.56 12.85
CA PHE A 212 10.74 3.33 13.05
C PHE A 212 10.55 3.03 14.53
N LEU A 213 11.61 3.11 15.33
CA LEU A 213 11.55 2.84 16.78
C LEU A 213 10.56 3.79 17.48
N GLU A 214 10.66 5.09 17.22
CA GLU A 214 9.72 6.10 17.75
C GLU A 214 8.27 5.80 17.38
N THR A 215 8.01 5.47 16.13
CA THR A 215 6.65 5.15 15.66
C THR A 215 6.13 3.83 16.23
N ASN A 216 7.02 2.84 16.37
CA ASN A 216 6.68 1.56 16.96
C ASN A 216 6.30 1.69 18.45
N GLU A 217 6.93 2.61 19.19
CA GLU A 217 6.49 2.96 20.54
C GLU A 217 5.07 3.56 20.54
N LEU A 218 4.77 4.44 19.57
CA LEU A 218 3.40 4.99 19.45
C LEU A 218 2.38 3.90 19.14
N LEU A 219 2.72 2.92 18.30
CA LEU A 219 1.88 1.76 18.02
C LEU A 219 1.65 0.91 19.28
N THR A 220 2.73 0.63 20.01
CA THR A 220 2.68 -0.14 21.26
C THR A 220 1.75 0.52 22.27
N ARG A 221 1.91 1.82 22.50
CA ARG A 221 1.03 2.58 23.43
C ARG A 221 -0.43 2.59 22.96
N ALA A 222 -0.66 2.79 21.66
CA ALA A 222 -2.02 2.78 21.12
C ALA A 222 -2.69 1.41 21.28
N ALA A 223 -1.97 0.32 21.04
CA ALA A 223 -2.47 -1.03 21.20
C ALA A 223 -2.79 -1.35 22.67
N GLN A 224 -1.88 -1.02 23.58
CA GLN A 224 -2.09 -1.19 25.03
C GLN A 224 -3.32 -0.43 25.52
N ASN A 225 -3.49 0.83 25.10
CA ASN A 225 -4.66 1.65 25.46
C ASN A 225 -5.99 1.06 24.93
N ALA A 226 -5.93 0.30 23.85
CA ALA A 226 -7.10 -0.39 23.27
C ALA A 226 -7.26 -1.84 23.78
N GLY A 227 -6.42 -2.30 24.70
CA GLY A 227 -6.44 -3.68 25.20
C GLY A 227 -6.00 -4.74 24.18
N ARG A 228 -5.27 -4.33 23.12
CA ARG A 228 -4.76 -5.22 22.08
C ARG A 228 -3.26 -5.50 22.31
N ASP A 229 -2.84 -6.77 22.17
CA ASP A 229 -1.40 -7.09 22.23
C ASP A 229 -0.68 -6.43 21.04
N PRO A 230 0.31 -5.56 21.27
CA PRO A 230 1.08 -4.93 20.19
C PRO A 230 1.73 -5.94 19.24
N ARG A 231 2.16 -7.09 19.75
CA ARG A 231 2.81 -8.15 18.95
C ARG A 231 1.83 -8.92 18.07
N SER A 232 0.53 -8.79 18.31
CA SER A 232 -0.52 -9.36 17.45
C SER A 232 -0.76 -8.53 16.18
N ILE A 233 -0.15 -7.34 16.07
CA ILE A 233 -0.32 -6.45 14.93
C ILE A 233 0.82 -6.68 13.95
N PRO A 234 0.56 -7.28 12.78
CA PRO A 234 1.58 -7.47 11.76
C PRO A 234 2.13 -6.14 11.27
N VAL A 235 3.44 -6.08 11.04
CA VAL A 235 4.12 -4.90 10.51
C VAL A 235 4.86 -5.30 9.24
N ILE A 236 4.65 -4.55 8.15
CA ILE A 236 5.50 -4.63 6.96
C ILE A 236 6.35 -3.36 6.90
N ILE A 237 7.67 -3.54 6.80
CA ILE A 237 8.64 -2.43 6.80
C ILE A 237 9.18 -2.21 5.39
N GLY A 238 8.99 -1.00 4.86
CA GLY A 238 9.56 -0.59 3.59
C GLY A 238 11.01 -0.11 3.74
N THR A 239 11.94 -0.78 3.06
CA THR A 239 13.35 -0.37 2.97
C THR A 239 13.57 0.59 1.79
N LEU A 240 12.73 1.63 1.69
CA LEU A 240 12.57 2.47 0.50
C LEU A 240 13.85 3.20 0.08
N TYR A 241 14.76 3.46 1.00
CA TYR A 241 15.98 4.25 0.82
C TYR A 241 17.23 3.40 0.61
N ALA A 242 17.11 2.09 0.58
CA ALA A 242 18.22 1.21 0.22
C ALA A 242 18.59 1.41 -1.26
N GLU A 243 19.84 1.78 -1.51
CA GLU A 243 20.35 2.13 -2.85
C GLU A 243 20.78 0.90 -3.67
N SER A 244 20.87 -0.25 -3.04
CA SER A 244 21.28 -1.52 -3.66
C SER A 244 20.69 -2.73 -2.95
N VAL A 245 20.80 -3.88 -3.57
CA VAL A 245 20.41 -5.18 -2.97
C VAL A 245 21.10 -5.38 -1.63
N ASP A 246 22.42 -5.17 -1.55
CA ASP A 246 23.19 -5.38 -0.32
C ASP A 246 22.81 -4.39 0.80
N ALA A 247 22.56 -3.13 0.46
CA ALA A 247 22.05 -2.14 1.40
C ALA A 247 20.66 -2.55 1.93
N GLY A 248 19.78 -3.02 1.05
CA GLY A 248 18.46 -3.52 1.43
C GLY A 248 18.51 -4.74 2.35
N VAL A 249 19.38 -5.71 2.07
CA VAL A 249 19.60 -6.88 2.93
C VAL A 249 20.18 -6.45 4.29
N THR A 250 21.10 -5.48 4.30
CA THR A 250 21.67 -4.95 5.55
C THR A 250 20.62 -4.27 6.41
N ASP A 251 19.73 -3.47 5.80
CA ASP A 251 18.63 -2.81 6.53
C ASP A 251 17.64 -3.84 7.07
N ILE A 252 17.28 -4.85 6.30
CA ILE A 252 16.39 -5.93 6.74
C ILE A 252 16.95 -6.61 8.01
N LYS A 253 18.24 -6.93 8.06
CA LYS A 253 18.87 -7.57 9.22
C LYS A 253 18.74 -6.74 10.51
N LYS A 254 18.76 -5.41 10.42
CA LYS A 254 18.54 -4.52 11.58
C LYS A 254 17.15 -4.70 12.18
N TYR A 255 16.11 -4.82 11.33
CA TYR A 255 14.75 -5.02 11.78
C TYR A 255 14.47 -6.46 12.20
N GLN A 256 15.12 -7.44 11.57
CA GLN A 256 15.07 -8.85 11.98
C GLN A 256 15.60 -9.04 13.40
N ALA A 257 16.63 -8.29 13.78
CA ALA A 257 17.15 -8.28 15.15
C ALA A 257 16.12 -7.79 16.20
N LEU A 258 15.06 -7.08 15.75
CA LEU A 258 13.91 -6.67 16.57
C LEU A 258 12.73 -7.64 16.48
N GLY A 259 12.85 -8.74 15.72
CA GLY A 259 11.78 -9.73 15.53
C GLY A 259 10.79 -9.41 14.41
N TYR A 260 11.15 -8.55 13.44
CA TYR A 260 10.31 -8.25 12.28
C TYR A 260 10.79 -8.99 11.04
N ASP A 261 9.90 -9.71 10.36
CA ASP A 261 10.23 -10.58 9.22
C ASP A 261 9.53 -10.21 7.90
N ASN A 262 8.71 -9.14 7.89
CA ASN A 262 7.97 -8.75 6.71
C ASN A 262 8.50 -7.43 6.15
N PHE A 263 8.97 -7.46 4.87
CA PHE A 263 9.63 -6.31 4.26
C PHE A 263 9.13 -6.03 2.85
N ILE A 264 9.14 -4.75 2.47
CA ILE A 264 8.96 -4.30 1.08
C ILE A 264 10.30 -3.76 0.60
N ALA A 265 10.95 -4.48 -0.30
CA ALA A 265 12.20 -4.06 -0.92
C ALA A 265 11.93 -3.26 -2.20
N PRO A 266 12.65 -2.14 -2.42
CA PRO A 266 12.47 -1.31 -3.62
C PRO A 266 13.27 -1.86 -4.81
N VAL A 267 13.21 -3.18 -5.06
CA VAL A 267 14.01 -3.89 -6.07
C VAL A 267 13.99 -3.23 -7.44
N ALA A 268 12.90 -2.57 -7.73
CA ALA A 268 12.69 -1.85 -8.94
C ALA A 268 13.56 -0.59 -9.11
N PHE A 269 14.16 -0.07 -8.06
CA PHE A 269 15.10 1.05 -8.14
C PHE A 269 16.56 0.61 -8.29
N TRP A 270 16.84 -0.68 -8.07
CA TRP A 270 18.21 -1.21 -8.08
C TRP A 270 18.72 -1.60 -9.46
N GLY A 271 17.84 -1.65 -10.48
CA GLY A 271 18.18 -2.24 -11.76
C GLY A 271 18.49 -1.28 -12.91
N GLY A 272 18.04 -0.03 -12.86
CA GLY A 272 18.20 0.93 -13.95
C GLY A 272 17.34 0.64 -15.19
N ASP A 273 17.39 -0.56 -15.73
CA ASP A 273 16.53 -1.07 -16.82
C ASP A 273 15.81 -2.37 -16.43
N LEU A 274 15.00 -2.94 -17.34
CA LEU A 274 14.25 -4.17 -17.06
C LEU A 274 15.16 -5.33 -16.67
N LYS A 275 16.22 -5.56 -17.43
CA LYS A 275 17.17 -6.66 -17.18
C LYS A 275 17.82 -6.52 -15.81
N GLY A 276 18.26 -5.32 -15.47
CA GLY A 276 18.83 -5.02 -14.17
C GLY A 276 17.84 -5.21 -13.03
N VAL A 277 16.56 -4.84 -13.21
CA VAL A 277 15.50 -5.08 -12.22
C VAL A 277 15.29 -6.59 -12.00
N LEU A 278 15.19 -7.38 -13.07
CA LEU A 278 15.02 -8.83 -12.96
C LEU A 278 16.21 -9.48 -12.24
N ASN A 279 17.45 -9.10 -12.61
CA ASN A 279 18.65 -9.58 -11.92
C ASN A 279 18.68 -9.19 -10.43
N ALA A 280 18.28 -7.96 -10.11
CA ALA A 280 18.22 -7.50 -8.71
C ALA A 280 17.17 -8.29 -7.89
N MET A 281 16.04 -8.66 -8.50
CA MET A 281 15.05 -9.53 -7.86
C MET A 281 15.59 -10.92 -7.55
N GLU A 282 16.28 -11.54 -8.51
CA GLU A 282 16.90 -12.87 -8.31
C GLU A 282 17.99 -12.81 -7.24
N ASP A 283 18.85 -11.78 -7.27
CA ASP A 283 19.92 -11.61 -6.28
C ASP A 283 19.35 -11.37 -4.89
N PHE A 284 18.33 -10.54 -4.77
CA PHE A 284 17.66 -10.27 -3.50
C PHE A 284 17.00 -11.53 -2.93
N ALA A 285 16.22 -12.27 -3.75
CA ALA A 285 15.58 -13.52 -3.33
C ALA A 285 16.61 -14.53 -2.79
N ARG A 286 17.74 -14.70 -3.49
CA ARG A 286 18.83 -15.58 -3.07
C ARG A 286 19.46 -15.15 -1.74
N LYS A 287 19.66 -13.84 -1.52
CA LYS A 287 20.31 -13.30 -0.32
C LYS A 287 19.41 -13.32 0.91
N VAL A 288 18.09 -13.20 0.74
CA VAL A 288 17.13 -13.32 1.84
C VAL A 288 16.60 -14.73 2.02
N LYS A 289 17.04 -15.70 1.21
CA LYS A 289 16.66 -17.12 1.24
C LYS A 289 15.16 -17.33 1.17
N MET A 290 14.56 -16.73 0.16
CA MET A 290 13.16 -16.98 -0.21
C MET A 290 12.99 -18.34 -0.84
#